data_0d8daf3ed9331dc4b3cfa754fd87911b
#
_entry.id   0d8daf3ed9331dc4b3cfa754fd87911b
#
_cell.length_a   1.000
_cell.length_b   1.000
_cell.length_c   1.000
_cell.angle_alpha   90.00
_cell.angle_beta   90.00
_cell.angle_gamma   90.00
#
_symmetry.space_group_name_H-M   'P 1'
#
loop_
_entity.id
_entity.type
_entity.pdbx_description
1 polymer ?
#
loop_
_entity_poly.entity_id
_entity_poly.type
_entity_poly.pdbx_seq_one_letter_code
_entity_poly.pdbx_strand_id
1 'polypeptide(L)'
;LFPFAAGLRSLTMNIVSSDFPGEKAESGYRYQRSREVVEILKQAWTQDEIDYEGEIYKFSGLTTEPSKPFQVGGPLLYFGGYSPPALELCGQHCDVYLMWPEPKEQIIGRMKSVNEVAEKYERTLDYGLRVHMIVRDTEAEAKEYAEYIVSKLEDDFGKKIRERAQDSSSLGVSHQAKNRKIADEFGYVEPHLWTGVGRDRKSVV
;
A
#
# COMPACT_ATOMS: atom_id res chain seq x y z
N LEU A 1 34.40 -8.03 0.27
CA LEU A 1 33.82 -7.11 -0.74
C LEU A 1 32.94 -7.92 -1.65
N PHE A 2 31.62 -7.86 -1.43
CA PHE A 2 30.67 -8.57 -2.26
C PHE A 2 30.31 -7.72 -3.48
N PRO A 3 30.42 -8.25 -4.72
CA PRO A 3 30.10 -7.51 -5.94
C PRO A 3 28.61 -7.41 -6.23
N PHE A 4 27.74 -7.45 -5.22
CA PHE A 4 26.29 -7.39 -5.38
C PHE A 4 25.73 -5.98 -5.63
N ALA A 5 26.53 -4.94 -5.52
CA ALA A 5 26.08 -3.55 -5.66
C ALA A 5 25.94 -3.06 -7.11
N ALA A 6 26.38 -3.83 -8.11
CA ALA A 6 26.42 -3.35 -9.49
C ALA A 6 25.08 -3.38 -10.26
N GLY A 7 24.02 -4.00 -9.67
CA GLY A 7 22.72 -4.16 -10.34
C GLY A 7 21.53 -3.45 -9.70
N LEU A 8 21.57 -3.15 -8.40
CA LEU A 8 20.47 -2.51 -7.68
C LEU A 8 20.77 -1.02 -7.50
N ARG A 9 20.39 -0.21 -8.47
CA ARG A 9 20.59 1.25 -8.41
C ARG A 9 19.57 1.99 -7.55
N SER A 10 18.46 1.36 -7.17
CA SER A 10 17.47 1.94 -6.27
C SER A 10 16.73 0.86 -5.49
N LEU A 11 16.60 1.05 -4.19
CA LEU A 11 15.74 0.30 -3.30
C LEU A 11 14.51 1.14 -2.97
N THR A 12 13.36 0.50 -2.88
CA THR A 12 12.12 1.12 -2.38
C THR A 12 11.65 0.36 -1.14
N MET A 13 11.05 1.07 -0.21
CA MET A 13 10.49 0.49 1.01
C MET A 13 9.01 0.84 1.09
N ASN A 14 8.15 -0.18 1.13
CA ASN A 14 6.72 0.02 1.35
C ASN A 14 6.40 -0.13 2.83
N ILE A 15 5.94 0.95 3.43
CA ILE A 15 5.52 0.98 4.83
C ILE A 15 4.04 0.55 4.91
N VAL A 16 3.74 -0.33 5.83
CA VAL A 16 2.39 -0.86 6.05
C VAL A 16 2.01 -0.72 7.52
N SER A 17 0.96 0.06 7.80
CA SER A 17 0.37 0.22 9.15
C SER A 17 -0.80 -0.72 9.33
N SER A 18 -0.53 -2.03 9.35
CA SER A 18 -1.54 -3.08 9.54
C SER A 18 -1.40 -3.75 10.91
N ASP A 19 -2.47 -4.39 11.37
CA ASP A 19 -2.40 -5.25 12.54
C ASP A 19 -1.66 -6.54 12.23
N PHE A 20 -0.85 -6.99 13.18
CA PHE A 20 -0.34 -8.35 13.17
C PHE A 20 -1.41 -9.33 13.66
N PRO A 21 -1.39 -10.58 13.19
CA PRO A 21 -2.26 -11.61 13.73
C PRO A 21 -2.11 -11.72 15.26
N GLY A 22 -3.22 -11.47 15.99
CA GLY A 22 -3.23 -11.48 17.45
C GLY A 22 -3.00 -10.12 18.13
N GLU A 23 -2.56 -9.10 17.42
CA GLU A 23 -2.45 -7.73 17.93
C GLU A 23 -3.64 -6.88 17.43
N LYS A 24 -4.40 -6.30 18.36
CA LYS A 24 -5.48 -5.36 18.04
C LYS A 24 -5.12 -3.98 18.58
N ALA A 25 -4.25 -3.29 17.87
CA ALA A 25 -3.92 -1.91 18.19
C ALA A 25 -4.91 -0.94 17.54
N GLU A 26 -5.27 0.13 18.24
CA GLU A 26 -6.09 1.19 17.66
C GLU A 26 -5.40 1.85 16.47
N SER A 27 -6.20 2.30 15.49
CA SER A 27 -5.71 2.92 14.27
C SER A 27 -4.79 4.11 14.56
N GLY A 28 -5.15 4.98 15.51
CA GLY A 28 -4.32 6.12 15.90
C GLY A 28 -2.93 5.71 16.36
N TYR A 29 -2.84 4.74 17.27
CA TYR A 29 -1.58 4.21 17.77
C TYR A 29 -0.72 3.59 16.65
N ARG A 30 -1.33 2.83 15.74
CA ARG A 30 -0.60 2.22 14.61
C ARG A 30 0.04 3.25 13.70
N TYR A 31 -0.70 4.31 13.36
CA TYR A 31 -0.15 5.37 12.51
C TYR A 31 0.89 6.23 13.24
N GLN A 32 0.72 6.48 14.54
CA GLN A 32 1.75 7.14 15.34
C GLN A 32 3.04 6.32 15.39
N ARG A 33 2.93 5.00 15.63
CA ARG A 33 4.05 4.08 15.58
C ARG A 33 4.76 4.10 14.22
N SER A 34 4.00 4.06 13.13
CA SER A 34 4.57 4.11 11.78
C SER A 34 5.28 5.44 11.49
N ARG A 35 4.74 6.55 11.97
CA ARG A 35 5.37 7.87 11.83
C ARG A 35 6.73 7.89 12.53
N GLU A 36 6.78 7.53 13.79
CA GLU A 36 8.02 7.52 14.55
C GLU A 36 9.07 6.58 13.95
N VAL A 37 8.64 5.39 13.47
CA VAL A 37 9.56 4.49 12.75
C VAL A 37 10.12 5.12 11.49
N VAL A 38 9.31 5.81 10.70
CA VAL A 38 9.77 6.50 9.48
C VAL A 38 10.73 7.64 9.82
N GLU A 39 10.44 8.41 10.85
CA GLU A 39 11.32 9.49 11.32
C GLU A 39 12.68 8.96 11.80
N ILE A 40 12.67 7.89 12.60
CA ILE A 40 13.88 7.19 13.05
C ILE A 40 14.68 6.66 11.86
N LEU A 41 14.04 5.99 10.90
CA LEU A 41 14.72 5.47 9.72
C LEU A 41 15.39 6.58 8.91
N LYS A 42 14.72 7.70 8.69
CA LYS A 42 15.29 8.85 7.95
C LYS A 42 16.52 9.44 8.66
N GLN A 43 16.47 9.56 9.97
CA GLN A 43 17.63 9.99 10.74
C GLN A 43 18.77 8.95 10.65
N ALA A 44 18.47 7.67 10.85
CA ALA A 44 19.44 6.59 10.80
C ALA A 44 20.13 6.46 9.43
N TRP A 45 19.45 6.80 8.36
CA TRP A 45 20.02 6.78 7.00
C TRP A 45 21.01 7.91 6.74
N THR A 46 20.89 9.01 7.48
CA THR A 46 21.63 10.25 7.18
C THR A 46 22.60 10.68 8.28
N GLN A 47 22.44 10.16 9.51
CA GLN A 47 23.25 10.54 10.69
C GLN A 47 23.95 9.31 11.26
N ASP A 48 25.14 9.47 11.82
CA ASP A 48 25.94 8.38 12.38
C ASP A 48 25.49 7.97 13.79
N GLU A 49 24.99 8.93 14.53
CA GLU A 49 24.38 8.74 15.85
C GLU A 49 23.08 9.54 15.90
N ILE A 50 22.06 8.97 16.51
CA ILE A 50 20.74 9.59 16.59
C ILE A 50 20.19 9.54 18.01
N ASP A 51 19.49 10.61 18.36
CA ASP A 51 18.61 10.72 19.52
C ASP A 51 17.19 10.81 19.03
N TYR A 52 16.26 10.16 19.72
CA TYR A 52 14.86 10.25 19.39
C TYR A 52 14.00 10.30 20.63
N GLU A 53 13.07 11.26 20.67
CA GLU A 53 12.10 11.42 21.74
C GLU A 53 10.69 11.56 21.17
N GLY A 54 10.05 10.41 20.89
CA GLY A 54 8.67 10.31 20.48
C GLY A 54 7.72 9.94 21.62
N GLU A 55 6.47 9.69 21.29
CA GLU A 55 5.48 9.20 22.24
C GLU A 55 5.67 7.70 22.54
N ILE A 56 6.14 6.93 21.54
CA ILE A 56 6.28 5.47 21.59
C ILE A 56 7.74 5.06 21.77
N TYR A 57 8.63 5.66 20.99
CA TYR A 57 10.06 5.36 21.01
C TYR A 57 10.86 6.49 21.64
N LYS A 58 11.74 6.13 22.59
CA LYS A 58 12.68 7.07 23.21
C LYS A 58 14.01 6.38 23.39
N PHE A 59 15.05 6.99 22.85
CA PHE A 59 16.43 6.53 23.04
C PHE A 59 17.42 7.66 22.75
N SER A 60 18.64 7.49 23.19
CA SER A 60 19.75 8.42 23.00
C SER A 60 21.02 7.68 22.67
N GLY A 61 21.85 8.26 21.79
CA GLY A 61 23.14 7.72 21.42
C GLY A 61 23.08 6.43 20.61
N LEU A 62 22.02 6.22 19.83
CA LEU A 62 21.92 5.06 18.96
C LEU A 62 22.86 5.21 17.77
N THR A 63 23.90 4.40 17.73
CA THR A 63 24.86 4.38 16.61
C THR A 63 24.28 3.63 15.43
N THR A 64 24.36 4.25 14.26
CA THR A 64 23.82 3.73 12.99
C THR A 64 24.91 3.30 12.00
N GLU A 65 26.18 3.45 12.40
CA GLU A 65 27.36 2.95 11.68
C GLU A 65 27.49 1.41 11.79
N PRO A 66 28.03 0.71 10.79
CA PRO A 66 28.49 1.21 9.47
C PRO A 66 27.41 1.11 8.37
N SER A 67 26.16 0.87 8.72
CA SER A 67 25.10 0.47 7.79
C SER A 67 24.35 1.67 7.23
N LYS A 68 24.94 2.36 6.25
CA LYS A 68 24.26 3.42 5.50
C LYS A 68 23.70 2.90 4.18
N PRO A 69 22.54 3.39 3.74
CA PRO A 69 21.99 3.06 2.43
C PRO A 69 22.87 3.63 1.30
N PHE A 70 22.93 2.95 0.18
CA PHE A 70 23.63 3.43 -1.01
C PHE A 70 22.96 4.70 -1.59
N GLN A 71 21.63 4.80 -1.47
CA GLN A 71 20.87 5.95 -1.93
C GLN A 71 21.03 7.11 -0.96
N VAL A 72 21.36 8.28 -1.47
CA VAL A 72 21.44 9.51 -0.68
C VAL A 72 20.06 9.83 -0.09
N GLY A 73 20.00 9.99 1.22
CA GLY A 73 18.75 10.21 1.95
C GLY A 73 17.93 8.94 2.25
N GLY A 74 18.39 7.77 1.75
CA GLY A 74 17.75 6.49 1.98
C GLY A 74 16.88 5.98 0.83
N PRO A 75 16.26 4.80 1.00
CA PRO A 75 15.29 4.24 0.05
C PRO A 75 14.07 5.13 -0.14
N LEU A 76 13.49 5.12 -1.33
CA LEU A 76 12.18 5.76 -1.57
C LEU A 76 11.11 5.08 -0.74
N LEU A 77 10.33 5.88 -0.03
CA LEU A 77 9.25 5.41 0.84
C LEU A 77 7.92 5.40 0.10
N TYR A 78 7.35 4.22 0.00
CA TYR A 78 6.02 3.97 -0.52
C TYR A 78 5.05 3.77 0.64
N PHE A 79 3.86 4.36 0.55
CA PHE A 79 2.83 4.17 1.55
C PHE A 79 1.44 4.20 0.91
N GLY A 80 0.56 3.30 1.36
CA GLY A 80 -0.83 3.25 0.92
C GLY A 80 -1.79 3.26 2.10
N GLY A 81 -2.86 4.00 1.98
CA GLY A 81 -3.92 4.06 2.98
C GLY A 81 -4.89 5.19 2.69
N TYR A 82 -6.14 5.05 3.18
CA TYR A 82 -7.23 5.96 2.82
C TYR A 82 -7.78 6.76 4.01
N SER A 83 -7.34 6.44 5.22
CA SER A 83 -7.75 7.18 6.41
C SER A 83 -7.00 8.51 6.52
N PRO A 84 -7.58 9.53 7.20
CA PRO A 84 -6.88 10.78 7.40
C PRO A 84 -5.48 10.64 8.03
N PRO A 85 -5.26 9.77 9.06
CA PRO A 85 -3.91 9.54 9.58
C PRO A 85 -2.96 8.90 8.56
N ALA A 86 -3.49 8.08 7.62
CA ALA A 86 -2.69 7.49 6.55
C ALA A 86 -2.24 8.55 5.55
N LEU A 87 -3.14 9.44 5.14
CA LEU A 87 -2.82 10.53 4.22
C LEU A 87 -1.81 11.49 4.86
N GLU A 88 -1.95 11.77 6.17
CA GLU A 88 -1.04 12.62 6.92
C GLU A 88 0.38 12.02 6.95
N LEU A 89 0.50 10.74 7.31
CA LEU A 89 1.78 10.04 7.30
C LEU A 89 2.43 10.04 5.90
N CYS A 90 1.64 9.78 4.87
CA CYS A 90 2.15 9.75 3.50
C CYS A 90 2.60 11.14 3.04
N GLY A 91 1.75 12.15 3.17
CA GLY A 91 2.04 13.52 2.73
C GLY A 91 3.25 14.13 3.44
N GLN A 92 3.42 13.84 4.72
CA GLN A 92 4.53 14.35 5.52
C GLN A 92 5.85 13.62 5.27
N HIS A 93 5.82 12.29 5.08
CA HIS A 93 7.04 11.49 5.18
C HIS A 93 7.36 10.63 3.96
N CYS A 94 6.41 10.28 3.11
CA CYS A 94 6.65 9.34 2.03
C CYS A 94 6.90 10.03 0.69
N ASP A 95 7.41 9.28 -0.28
CA ASP A 95 7.76 9.79 -1.60
C ASP A 95 6.73 9.38 -2.65
N VAL A 96 6.11 8.21 -2.46
CA VAL A 96 5.13 7.65 -3.38
C VAL A 96 3.86 7.24 -2.65
N TYR A 97 2.71 7.79 -3.07
CA TYR A 97 1.41 7.34 -2.62
C TYR A 97 0.94 6.15 -3.46
N LEU A 98 0.83 4.98 -2.81
CA LEU A 98 0.48 3.73 -3.46
C LEU A 98 -1.01 3.45 -3.32
N MET A 99 -1.71 3.33 -4.44
CA MET A 99 -3.15 3.11 -4.50
C MET A 99 -3.49 1.69 -4.96
N TRP A 100 -4.64 1.21 -4.54
CA TRP A 100 -5.30 0.06 -5.17
C TRP A 100 -6.11 0.52 -6.38
N PRO A 101 -6.40 -0.40 -7.34
CA PRO A 101 -7.26 -0.09 -8.46
C PRO A 101 -8.67 0.27 -7.99
N GLU A 102 -9.13 1.43 -8.39
CA GLU A 102 -10.47 1.96 -8.16
C GLU A 102 -10.97 2.62 -9.45
N PRO A 103 -12.27 2.93 -9.58
CA PRO A 103 -12.77 3.77 -10.66
C PRO A 103 -11.96 5.05 -10.79
N LYS A 104 -11.78 5.52 -12.02
CA LYS A 104 -10.92 6.67 -12.35
C LYS A 104 -11.21 7.89 -11.48
N GLU A 105 -12.48 8.21 -11.29
CA GLU A 105 -12.89 9.36 -10.47
C GLU A 105 -12.47 9.22 -9.00
N GLN A 106 -12.50 7.99 -8.46
CA GLN A 106 -12.04 7.72 -7.10
C GLN A 106 -10.52 7.89 -7.00
N ILE A 107 -9.76 7.41 -7.98
CA ILE A 107 -8.30 7.60 -8.05
C ILE A 107 -7.95 9.09 -8.06
N ILE A 108 -8.61 9.89 -8.92
CA ILE A 108 -8.41 11.34 -8.98
C ILE A 108 -8.70 11.99 -7.63
N GLY A 109 -9.81 11.60 -6.97
CA GLY A 109 -10.15 12.11 -5.65
C GLY A 109 -9.10 11.76 -4.59
N ARG A 110 -8.51 10.54 -4.64
CA ARG A 110 -7.42 10.12 -3.74
C ARG A 110 -6.16 10.97 -3.93
N MET A 111 -5.76 11.14 -5.19
CA MET A 111 -4.59 11.97 -5.52
C MET A 111 -4.76 13.39 -5.02
N LYS A 112 -5.94 13.99 -5.23
CA LYS A 112 -6.25 15.32 -4.71
C LYS A 112 -6.14 15.39 -3.19
N SER A 113 -6.77 14.44 -2.48
CA SER A 113 -6.77 14.44 -1.01
C SER A 113 -5.37 14.30 -0.41
N VAL A 114 -4.49 13.46 -0.98
CA VAL A 114 -3.13 13.32 -0.46
C VAL A 114 -2.24 14.49 -0.83
N ASN A 115 -2.47 15.12 -2.00
CA ASN A 115 -1.77 16.35 -2.40
C ASN A 115 -2.07 17.50 -1.45
N GLU A 116 -3.33 17.72 -1.10
CA GLU A 116 -3.73 18.74 -0.14
C GLU A 116 -3.00 18.59 1.21
N VAL A 117 -2.66 17.36 1.58
CA VAL A 117 -1.85 17.11 2.78
C VAL A 117 -0.37 17.38 2.51
N ALA A 118 0.19 16.88 1.41
CA ALA A 118 1.60 17.05 1.07
C ALA A 118 1.98 18.55 0.91
N GLU A 119 1.10 19.35 0.32
CA GLU A 119 1.27 20.79 0.17
C GLU A 119 1.46 21.52 1.51
N LYS A 120 0.83 21.07 2.60
CA LYS A 120 1.03 21.65 3.96
C LYS A 120 2.47 21.49 4.44
N TYR A 121 3.17 20.49 3.92
CA TYR A 121 4.57 20.16 4.24
C TYR A 121 5.54 20.57 3.13
N GLU A 122 5.07 21.38 2.16
CA GLU A 122 5.85 21.84 1.00
C GLU A 122 6.46 20.67 0.20
N ARG A 123 5.72 19.56 0.10
CA ARG A 123 6.14 18.34 -0.57
C ARG A 123 5.31 18.04 -1.80
N THR A 124 5.94 17.35 -2.75
CA THR A 124 5.28 16.70 -3.89
C THR A 124 5.40 15.20 -3.75
N LEU A 125 4.41 14.46 -4.26
CA LEU A 125 4.37 13.01 -4.22
C LEU A 125 4.32 12.45 -5.64
N ASP A 126 5.02 11.34 -5.82
CA ASP A 126 4.77 10.44 -6.94
C ASP A 126 3.60 9.49 -6.62
N TYR A 127 3.07 8.84 -7.65
CA TYR A 127 1.92 7.95 -7.53
C TYR A 127 2.24 6.56 -8.04
N GLY A 128 1.83 5.55 -7.28
CA GLY A 128 1.89 4.16 -7.66
C GLY A 128 0.50 3.52 -7.68
N LEU A 129 0.28 2.62 -8.62
CA LEU A 129 -0.94 1.81 -8.68
C LEU A 129 -0.57 0.33 -8.58
N ARG A 130 -1.04 -0.33 -7.52
CA ARG A 130 -0.82 -1.76 -7.31
C ARG A 130 -1.89 -2.57 -8.02
N VAL A 131 -1.57 -3.10 -9.17
CA VAL A 131 -2.50 -3.87 -10.01
C VAL A 131 -2.05 -5.31 -10.22
N HIS A 132 -3.00 -6.20 -10.43
CA HIS A 132 -2.78 -7.48 -11.07
C HIS A 132 -3.08 -7.32 -12.56
N MET A 133 -2.12 -7.63 -13.42
CA MET A 133 -2.29 -7.51 -14.86
C MET A 133 -2.33 -8.88 -15.52
N ILE A 134 -3.25 -9.03 -16.47
CA ILE A 134 -3.29 -10.18 -17.38
C ILE A 134 -2.89 -9.67 -18.75
N VAL A 135 -1.72 -10.13 -19.23
CA VAL A 135 -1.17 -9.71 -20.52
C VAL A 135 -1.26 -10.88 -21.49
N ARG A 136 -1.92 -10.67 -22.62
CA ARG A 136 -2.05 -11.61 -23.75
C ARG A 136 -1.91 -10.83 -25.06
N ASP A 137 -1.83 -11.54 -26.16
CA ASP A 137 -1.65 -10.91 -27.47
C ASP A 137 -2.89 -10.14 -27.89
N THR A 138 -4.08 -10.56 -27.45
CA THR A 138 -5.35 -9.88 -27.69
C THR A 138 -6.16 -9.69 -26.42
N GLU A 139 -7.06 -8.70 -26.44
CA GLU A 139 -7.99 -8.46 -25.34
C GLU A 139 -8.91 -9.66 -25.09
N ALA A 140 -9.36 -10.34 -26.16
CA ALA A 140 -10.19 -11.52 -26.07
C ALA A 140 -9.50 -12.65 -25.29
N GLU A 141 -8.25 -12.94 -25.61
CA GLU A 141 -7.44 -13.93 -24.90
C GLU A 141 -7.16 -13.54 -23.45
N ALA A 142 -6.99 -12.25 -23.16
CA ALA A 142 -6.83 -11.76 -21.80
C ALA A 142 -8.11 -11.98 -20.97
N LYS A 143 -9.29 -11.72 -21.55
CA LYS A 143 -10.59 -11.98 -20.92
C LYS A 143 -10.84 -13.46 -20.70
N GLU A 144 -10.61 -14.30 -21.69
CA GLU A 144 -10.75 -15.76 -21.57
C GLU A 144 -9.83 -16.31 -20.46
N TYR A 145 -8.60 -15.82 -20.37
CA TYR A 145 -7.69 -16.25 -19.32
C TYR A 145 -8.12 -15.73 -17.93
N ALA A 146 -8.69 -14.54 -17.84
CA ALA A 146 -9.30 -14.03 -16.61
C ALA A 146 -10.42 -14.95 -16.10
N GLU A 147 -11.34 -15.34 -16.98
CA GLU A 147 -12.41 -16.29 -16.67
C GLU A 147 -11.85 -17.67 -16.26
N TYR A 148 -10.84 -18.17 -16.97
CA TYR A 148 -10.16 -19.41 -16.61
C TYR A 148 -9.56 -19.38 -15.20
N ILE A 149 -8.88 -18.28 -14.82
CA ILE A 149 -8.31 -18.15 -13.47
C ILE A 149 -9.43 -18.20 -12.42
N VAL A 150 -10.50 -17.44 -12.61
CA VAL A 150 -11.62 -17.40 -11.67
C VAL A 150 -12.33 -18.76 -11.59
N SER A 151 -12.42 -19.49 -12.71
CA SER A 151 -13.03 -20.82 -12.74
C SER A 151 -12.31 -21.86 -11.87
N LYS A 152 -11.06 -21.60 -11.50
CA LYS A 152 -10.25 -22.48 -10.64
C LYS A 152 -10.30 -22.09 -9.15
N LEU A 153 -10.93 -20.97 -8.81
CA LEU A 153 -11.10 -20.58 -7.42
C LEU A 153 -12.21 -21.42 -6.78
N GLU A 154 -11.84 -22.10 -5.69
CA GLU A 154 -12.84 -22.78 -4.85
C GLU A 154 -13.55 -21.73 -3.96
N ASP A 155 -14.88 -21.72 -3.99
CA ASP A 155 -15.72 -20.72 -3.29
C ASP A 155 -15.39 -20.64 -1.79
N ASP A 156 -15.26 -21.77 -1.13
CA ASP A 156 -15.00 -21.83 0.31
C ASP A 156 -13.58 -21.39 0.69
N PHE A 157 -12.61 -21.66 -0.16
CA PHE A 157 -11.22 -21.24 0.07
C PHE A 157 -11.06 -19.73 -0.11
N GLY A 158 -11.62 -19.18 -1.16
CA GLY A 158 -11.64 -17.73 -1.41
C GLY A 158 -12.34 -16.96 -0.29
N LYS A 159 -13.45 -17.49 0.24
CA LYS A 159 -14.16 -16.93 1.38
C LYS A 159 -13.32 -16.93 2.65
N LYS A 160 -12.69 -18.05 2.99
CA LYS A 160 -11.81 -18.17 4.17
C LYS A 160 -10.61 -17.22 4.09
N ILE A 161 -9.99 -17.05 2.92
CA ILE A 161 -8.89 -16.08 2.73
C ILE A 161 -9.39 -14.66 2.96
N ARG A 162 -10.55 -14.31 2.39
CA ARG A 162 -11.14 -12.97 2.57
C ARG A 162 -11.47 -12.68 4.03
N GLU A 163 -12.10 -13.62 4.72
CA GLU A 163 -12.46 -13.49 6.15
C GLU A 163 -11.21 -13.30 7.03
N ARG A 164 -10.09 -13.95 6.69
CA ARG A 164 -8.81 -13.79 7.39
C ARG A 164 -8.09 -12.49 7.03
N ALA A 165 -8.24 -12.01 5.80
CA ALA A 165 -7.59 -10.80 5.30
C ALA A 165 -8.38 -9.52 5.60
N GLN A 166 -9.64 -9.65 5.99
CA GLN A 166 -10.48 -8.51 6.35
C GLN A 166 -10.20 -8.08 7.78
N ASP A 167 -9.24 -7.17 7.93
CA ASP A 167 -9.32 -6.20 9.01
C ASP A 167 -10.61 -5.38 8.78
N SER A 168 -11.64 -5.67 9.56
CA SER A 168 -12.97 -5.08 9.42
C SER A 168 -12.99 -3.56 9.57
N SER A 169 -11.92 -2.97 10.09
CA SER A 169 -11.76 -1.53 10.33
C SER A 169 -11.06 -0.79 9.18
N SER A 170 -10.49 -1.49 8.20
CA SER A 170 -9.76 -0.86 7.10
C SER A 170 -10.69 -0.18 6.07
N LEU A 171 -10.55 1.13 5.92
CA LEU A 171 -11.29 1.90 4.90
C LEU A 171 -10.98 1.40 3.48
N GLY A 172 -9.72 1.04 3.20
CA GLY A 172 -9.35 0.50 1.90
C GLY A 172 -10.06 -0.80 1.58
N VAL A 173 -10.13 -1.73 2.53
CA VAL A 173 -10.88 -3.00 2.37
C VAL A 173 -12.36 -2.74 2.14
N SER A 174 -12.97 -1.80 2.88
CA SER A 174 -14.39 -1.45 2.71
C SER A 174 -14.68 -0.84 1.33
N HIS A 175 -13.78 0.00 0.80
CA HIS A 175 -13.89 0.55 -0.56
C HIS A 175 -13.77 -0.53 -1.63
N GLN A 176 -12.82 -1.44 -1.51
CA GLN A 176 -12.69 -2.57 -2.42
C GLN A 176 -13.94 -3.48 -2.39
N ALA A 177 -14.53 -3.67 -1.21
CA ALA A 177 -15.77 -4.42 -1.08
C ALA A 177 -16.95 -3.72 -1.77
N LYS A 178 -17.04 -2.38 -1.69
CA LYS A 178 -18.05 -1.59 -2.42
C LYS A 178 -17.87 -1.70 -3.92
N ASN A 179 -16.63 -1.55 -4.41
CA ASN A 179 -16.33 -1.66 -5.85
C ASN A 179 -16.72 -3.04 -6.41
N ARG A 180 -16.46 -4.12 -5.66
CA ARG A 180 -16.92 -5.47 -6.06
C ARG A 180 -18.44 -5.59 -6.17
N LYS A 181 -19.21 -4.88 -5.34
CA LYS A 181 -20.69 -4.92 -5.37
C LYS A 181 -21.30 -4.21 -6.58
N ILE A 182 -20.60 -3.22 -7.13
CA ILE A 182 -21.06 -2.46 -8.31
C ILE A 182 -20.50 -3.03 -9.62
N ALA A 183 -19.65 -4.06 -9.55
CA ALA A 183 -19.14 -4.73 -10.73
C ALA A 183 -20.29 -5.47 -11.47
N ASP A 184 -20.18 -5.54 -12.81
CA ASP A 184 -21.08 -6.28 -13.66
C ASP A 184 -21.00 -7.81 -13.43
N GLU A 185 -21.79 -8.56 -14.18
CA GLU A 185 -21.82 -10.02 -14.12
C GLU A 185 -20.47 -10.69 -14.46
N PHE A 186 -19.60 -10.01 -15.21
CA PHE A 186 -18.26 -10.46 -15.57
C PHE A 186 -17.18 -9.97 -14.59
N GLY A 187 -17.53 -9.12 -13.62
CA GLY A 187 -16.62 -8.59 -12.62
C GLY A 187 -15.94 -7.28 -13.02
N TYR A 188 -16.45 -6.58 -14.01
CA TYR A 188 -15.94 -5.27 -14.42
C TYR A 188 -16.68 -4.13 -13.71
N VAL A 189 -15.94 -3.20 -13.14
CA VAL A 189 -16.46 -1.94 -12.56
C VAL A 189 -16.41 -0.83 -13.61
N GLU A 190 -15.39 -0.85 -14.44
CA GLU A 190 -15.18 -0.01 -15.63
C GLU A 190 -14.54 -0.89 -16.72
N PRO A 191 -14.54 -0.48 -18.00
CA PRO A 191 -14.06 -1.31 -19.12
C PRO A 191 -12.68 -1.96 -18.92
N HIS A 192 -11.80 -1.31 -18.14
CA HIS A 192 -10.44 -1.80 -17.86
C HIS A 192 -10.19 -2.12 -16.39
N LEU A 193 -11.23 -2.06 -15.55
CA LEU A 193 -11.14 -2.34 -14.12
C LEU A 193 -11.89 -3.62 -13.78
N TRP A 194 -11.16 -4.74 -13.81
CA TRP A 194 -11.67 -6.05 -13.48
C TRP A 194 -11.38 -6.42 -12.01
N THR A 195 -12.40 -6.85 -11.28
CA THR A 195 -12.31 -7.23 -9.87
C THR A 195 -12.49 -8.72 -9.63
N GLY A 196 -12.45 -9.52 -10.68
CA GLY A 196 -12.85 -10.94 -10.68
C GLY A 196 -12.07 -11.83 -9.70
N VAL A 197 -10.81 -11.51 -9.39
CA VAL A 197 -10.02 -12.26 -8.37
C VAL A 197 -10.64 -12.17 -6.97
N GLY A 198 -11.42 -11.12 -6.70
CA GLY A 198 -12.16 -10.93 -5.45
C GLY A 198 -13.62 -11.37 -5.49
N ARG A 199 -14.08 -11.96 -6.60
CA ARG A 199 -15.47 -12.31 -6.87
C ARG A 199 -15.92 -13.53 -6.06
N ASP A 200 -17.16 -13.50 -5.58
CA ASP A 200 -17.85 -14.66 -5.03
C ASP A 200 -18.68 -15.32 -6.13
N ARG A 201 -18.42 -16.60 -6.43
CA ARG A 201 -19.11 -17.33 -7.50
C ARG A 201 -20.64 -17.39 -7.32
N LYS A 202 -21.11 -17.26 -6.08
CA LYS A 202 -22.55 -17.28 -5.76
C LYS A 202 -23.30 -15.97 -6.08
N SER A 203 -22.60 -14.94 -6.50
CA SER A 203 -23.23 -13.65 -6.88
C SER A 203 -23.70 -13.62 -8.34
N VAL A 204 -23.63 -14.75 -9.04
CA VAL A 204 -24.09 -14.91 -10.43
C VAL A 204 -25.25 -15.88 -10.44
N VAL A 205 -26.42 -15.40 -10.03
CA VAL A 205 -27.75 -15.95 -10.39
C VAL A 205 -28.70 -14.80 -10.61
#